data_90b5845a0a730d72dd845099e1b905cd
#
_entry.id   90b5845a0a730d72dd845099e1b905cd
#
_cell.length_a   1.000
_cell.length_b   1.000
_cell.length_c   1.000
_cell.angle_alpha   90.00
_cell.angle_beta   90.00
_cell.angle_gamma   90.00
#
_symmetry.space_group_name_H-M   'P 1'
#
loop_
_entity.id
_entity.type
_entity.pdbx_description
1 polymer ?
#
loop_
_entity_poly.entity_id
_entity_poly.type
_entity_poly.pdbx_seq_one_letter_code
_entity_poly.pdbx_strand_id
1 'polypeptide(L)'
;MGVSEVVTFDAHDPRVQNAIPLMGFDNAIPSYQTLKALLNHIPDILLDKDNFMVVSPDEGAMDRNVYYASVLGVELGMYYKRRDYSQIKNGRNPIVAHDFLGSDIKGKDVFVYDDIISS
;
A
#
# COMPACT_ATOMS: atom_id res chain seq x y z
N MET A 1 -26.23 18.69 4.83
CA MET A 1 -24.99 19.39 4.57
C MET A 1 -24.78 19.87 3.11
N GLY A 2 -25.67 19.73 2.21
CA GLY A 2 -25.57 20.28 0.86
C GLY A 2 -24.60 19.58 -0.11
N VAL A 3 -23.88 18.57 0.33
CA VAL A 3 -23.02 17.75 -0.54
C VAL A 3 -23.79 16.56 -1.03
N SER A 4 -23.87 16.38 -2.35
CA SER A 4 -24.57 15.25 -2.97
C SER A 4 -23.68 14.08 -3.34
N GLU A 5 -22.38 14.32 -3.50
CA GLU A 5 -21.42 13.31 -3.90
C GLU A 5 -20.02 13.63 -3.33
N VAL A 6 -19.30 12.58 -2.96
CA VAL A 6 -17.89 12.66 -2.54
C VAL A 6 -17.06 11.78 -3.44
N VAL A 7 -15.98 12.33 -4.00
CA VAL A 7 -14.97 11.60 -4.77
C VAL A 7 -13.64 11.69 -4.03
N THR A 8 -12.99 10.56 -3.82
CA THR A 8 -11.68 10.50 -3.19
C THR A 8 -10.72 9.61 -3.99
N PHE A 9 -9.42 9.83 -3.82
CA PHE A 9 -8.39 8.96 -4.37
C PHE A 9 -7.80 8.11 -3.25
N ASP A 10 -7.94 6.80 -3.37
CA ASP A 10 -7.34 5.80 -2.47
C ASP A 10 -7.58 6.09 -0.98
N ALA A 11 -8.85 6.06 -0.57
CA ALA A 11 -9.20 6.26 0.83
C ALA A 11 -8.46 5.25 1.72
N HIS A 12 -7.88 5.74 2.81
CA HIS A 12 -7.12 4.92 3.77
C HIS A 12 -7.94 3.74 4.28
N ASP A 13 -9.20 4.00 4.62
CA ASP A 13 -10.18 2.98 4.96
C ASP A 13 -11.42 3.18 4.08
N PRO A 14 -11.65 2.31 3.07
CA PRO A 14 -12.79 2.48 2.17
C PRO A 14 -14.13 2.38 2.85
N ARG A 15 -14.20 1.82 4.08
CA ARG A 15 -15.44 1.78 4.88
C ARG A 15 -15.92 3.15 5.33
N VAL A 16 -15.13 4.20 5.14
CA VAL A 16 -15.53 5.58 5.43
C VAL A 16 -16.83 5.96 4.69
N GLN A 17 -17.10 5.35 3.54
CA GLN A 17 -18.36 5.56 2.81
C GLN A 17 -19.61 5.21 3.65
N ASN A 18 -19.49 4.30 4.61
CA ASN A 18 -20.59 3.90 5.48
C ASN A 18 -21.02 5.01 6.46
N ALA A 19 -20.17 6.02 6.68
CA ALA A 19 -20.50 7.19 7.50
C ALA A 19 -21.41 8.20 6.78
N ILE A 20 -21.58 8.07 5.45
CA ILE A 20 -22.36 8.97 4.61
C ILE A 20 -23.30 8.21 3.66
N PRO A 21 -24.21 7.39 4.19
CA PRO A 21 -24.99 6.43 3.37
C PRO A 21 -25.96 7.07 2.38
N LEU A 22 -26.29 8.35 2.55
CA LEU A 22 -27.24 9.07 1.68
C LEU A 22 -26.55 9.90 0.60
N MET A 23 -25.22 9.79 0.49
CA MET A 23 -24.43 10.50 -0.53
C MET A 23 -23.85 9.51 -1.53
N GLY A 24 -23.61 9.99 -2.75
CA GLY A 24 -22.72 9.29 -3.67
C GLY A 24 -21.28 9.31 -3.13
N PHE A 25 -20.60 8.16 -3.17
CA PHE A 25 -19.21 8.06 -2.75
C PHE A 25 -18.44 7.24 -3.78
N ASP A 26 -17.41 7.87 -4.39
CA ASP A 26 -16.51 7.23 -5.32
C ASP A 26 -15.08 7.22 -4.74
N ASN A 27 -14.52 6.03 -4.59
CA ASN A 27 -13.14 5.84 -4.18
C ASN A 27 -12.31 5.38 -5.39
N ALA A 28 -11.59 6.30 -6.01
CA ALA A 28 -10.77 6.02 -7.16
C ALA A 28 -9.39 5.52 -6.73
N ILE A 29 -8.95 4.38 -7.25
CA ILE A 29 -7.60 3.88 -7.04
C ILE A 29 -6.75 4.29 -8.24
N PRO A 30 -5.72 5.13 -8.07
CA PRO A 30 -4.93 5.68 -9.18
C PRO A 30 -3.89 4.69 -9.73
N SER A 31 -4.30 3.43 -9.94
CA SER A 31 -3.41 2.34 -10.36
C SER A 31 -2.75 2.60 -11.70
N TYR A 32 -3.54 3.03 -12.68
CA TYR A 32 -3.03 3.31 -14.03
C TYR A 32 -1.98 4.42 -14.00
N GLN A 33 -2.27 5.52 -13.32
CA GLN A 33 -1.37 6.66 -13.23
C GLN A 33 -0.08 6.30 -12.49
N THR A 34 -0.19 5.51 -11.42
CA THR A 34 0.96 5.04 -10.65
C THR A 34 1.87 4.16 -11.49
N LEU A 35 1.30 3.17 -12.19
CA LEU A 35 2.07 2.28 -13.06
C LEU A 35 2.71 3.04 -14.22
N LYS A 36 1.99 3.98 -14.82
CA LYS A 36 2.50 4.82 -15.89
C LYS A 36 3.68 5.68 -15.42
N ALA A 37 3.56 6.29 -14.25
CA ALA A 37 4.64 7.08 -13.65
C ALA A 37 5.87 6.22 -13.38
N LEU A 38 5.68 5.02 -12.80
CA LEU A 38 6.76 4.09 -12.53
C LEU A 38 7.53 3.73 -13.81
N LEU A 39 6.83 3.35 -14.87
CA LEU A 39 7.45 2.93 -16.13
C LEU A 39 8.10 4.09 -16.89
N ASN A 40 7.59 5.31 -16.77
CA ASN A 40 8.12 6.48 -17.44
C ASN A 40 9.32 7.10 -16.73
N HIS A 41 9.34 7.09 -15.41
CA HIS A 41 10.40 7.72 -14.62
C HIS A 41 11.60 6.79 -14.38
N ILE A 42 11.41 5.49 -14.52
CA ILE A 42 12.46 4.50 -14.30
C ILE A 42 12.48 3.53 -15.50
N PRO A 43 12.95 4.00 -16.68
CA PRO A 43 12.88 3.20 -17.91
C PRO A 43 13.78 1.96 -17.89
N ASP A 44 14.77 1.92 -16.99
CA ASP A 44 15.72 0.81 -16.88
C ASP A 44 15.28 -0.28 -15.90
N ILE A 45 14.03 -0.21 -15.38
CA ILE A 45 13.49 -1.27 -14.51
C ILE A 45 13.33 -2.56 -15.31
N LEU A 46 13.99 -3.60 -14.83
CA LEU A 46 13.79 -4.97 -15.35
C LEU A 46 12.64 -5.61 -14.58
N LEU A 47 11.48 -5.72 -15.23
CA LEU A 47 10.26 -6.27 -14.62
C LEU A 47 10.28 -7.80 -14.66
N ASP A 48 11.26 -8.41 -14.00
CA ASP A 48 11.31 -9.85 -13.86
C ASP A 48 11.50 -10.25 -12.39
N LYS A 49 11.26 -11.52 -12.10
CA LYS A 49 11.28 -12.05 -10.72
C LYS A 49 12.65 -11.93 -10.05
N ASP A 50 13.71 -11.91 -10.84
CA ASP A 50 15.08 -11.91 -10.32
C ASP A 50 15.57 -10.51 -9.99
N ASN A 51 15.01 -9.48 -10.63
CA ASN A 51 15.51 -8.12 -10.54
C ASN A 51 14.54 -7.12 -9.94
N PHE A 52 13.25 -7.45 -9.84
CA PHE A 52 12.23 -6.51 -9.39
C PHE A 52 11.24 -7.19 -8.45
N MET A 53 10.79 -6.45 -7.44
CA MET A 53 9.88 -6.95 -6.43
C MET A 53 8.98 -5.84 -5.91
N VAL A 54 7.72 -6.17 -5.62
CA VAL A 54 6.81 -5.27 -4.90
C VAL A 54 6.85 -5.63 -3.42
N VAL A 55 6.96 -4.62 -2.56
CA VAL A 55 6.97 -4.82 -1.11
C VAL A 55 5.86 -3.99 -0.48
N SER A 56 5.00 -4.63 0.30
CA SER A 56 4.01 -3.94 1.10
C SER A 56 4.65 -3.44 2.40
N PRO A 57 4.50 -2.14 2.74
CA PRO A 57 5.10 -1.58 3.94
C PRO A 57 4.44 -2.08 5.24
N ASP A 58 3.20 -2.53 5.15
CA ASP A 58 2.47 -3.12 6.27
C ASP A 58 1.28 -3.96 5.76
N GLU A 59 0.53 -4.53 6.70
CA GLU A 59 -0.64 -5.35 6.38
C GLU A 59 -1.77 -4.54 5.74
N GLY A 60 -1.93 -3.28 6.14
CA GLY A 60 -2.99 -2.40 5.63
C GLY A 60 -2.85 -2.05 4.17
N ALA A 61 -1.63 -2.01 3.65
CA ALA A 61 -1.34 -1.72 2.25
C ALA A 61 -1.29 -2.98 1.37
N MET A 62 -1.52 -4.18 1.94
CA MET A 62 -1.32 -5.45 1.25
C MET A 62 -2.18 -5.59 0.00
N ASP A 63 -3.47 -5.27 0.08
CA ASP A 63 -4.39 -5.43 -1.05
C ASP A 63 -3.95 -4.62 -2.27
N ARG A 64 -3.49 -3.40 -2.04
CA ARG A 64 -2.97 -2.53 -3.10
C ARG A 64 -1.72 -3.10 -3.74
N ASN A 65 -0.80 -3.57 -2.91
CA ASN A 65 0.48 -4.10 -3.38
C ASN A 65 0.32 -5.47 -4.06
N VAL A 66 -0.63 -6.30 -3.62
CA VAL A 66 -1.01 -7.54 -4.33
C VAL A 66 -1.45 -7.24 -5.76
N TYR A 67 -2.26 -6.20 -5.93
CA TYR A 67 -2.70 -5.79 -7.26
C TYR A 67 -1.50 -5.41 -8.15
N TYR A 68 -0.60 -4.57 -7.66
CA TYR A 68 0.57 -4.16 -8.43
C TYR A 68 1.50 -5.32 -8.75
N ALA A 69 1.75 -6.21 -7.79
CA ALA A 69 2.57 -7.40 -8.02
C ALA A 69 1.96 -8.32 -9.09
N SER A 70 0.64 -8.48 -9.06
CA SER A 70 -0.08 -9.30 -10.05
C SER A 70 -0.01 -8.71 -11.46
N VAL A 71 -0.21 -7.39 -11.59
CA VAL A 71 -0.16 -6.70 -12.88
C VAL A 71 1.25 -6.72 -13.46
N LEU A 72 2.26 -6.53 -12.63
CA LEU A 72 3.66 -6.52 -13.07
C LEU A 72 4.25 -7.93 -13.22
N GLY A 73 3.58 -8.96 -12.68
CA GLY A 73 4.07 -10.34 -12.77
C GLY A 73 5.30 -10.62 -11.92
N VAL A 74 5.46 -9.92 -10.79
CA VAL A 74 6.62 -10.03 -9.91
C VAL A 74 6.23 -10.52 -8.52
N GLU A 75 7.22 -10.89 -7.71
CA GLU A 75 6.99 -11.34 -6.35
C GLU A 75 6.54 -10.20 -5.44
N LEU A 76 5.82 -10.58 -4.38
CA LEU A 76 5.36 -9.68 -3.33
C LEU A 76 6.01 -10.05 -2.01
N GLY A 77 6.61 -9.07 -1.35
CA GLY A 77 7.04 -9.18 0.04
C GLY A 77 6.21 -8.26 0.93
N MET A 78 6.27 -8.47 2.23
CA MET A 78 5.54 -7.66 3.20
C MET A 78 6.38 -7.41 4.45
N TYR A 79 6.35 -6.18 4.95
CA TYR A 79 6.80 -5.89 6.31
C TYR A 79 5.64 -6.06 7.29
N TYR A 80 5.93 -6.73 8.37
CA TYR A 80 4.98 -7.00 9.45
C TYR A 80 5.37 -6.19 10.68
N LYS A 81 4.43 -5.42 11.22
CA LYS A 81 4.64 -4.63 12.44
C LYS A 81 4.30 -5.48 13.65
N ARG A 82 5.33 -5.89 14.40
CA ARG A 82 5.11 -6.60 15.67
C ARG A 82 4.93 -5.58 16.79
N ARG A 83 3.80 -5.69 17.51
CA ARG A 83 3.43 -4.78 18.60
C ARG A 83 3.59 -5.46 19.94
N ASP A 84 3.94 -4.68 20.96
CA ASP A 84 3.94 -5.14 22.35
C ASP A 84 2.56 -4.88 22.97
N TYR A 85 1.78 -5.95 23.09
CA TYR A 85 0.43 -5.87 23.65
C TYR A 85 0.41 -5.84 25.19
N SER A 86 1.57 -6.01 25.85
CA SER A 86 1.70 -5.88 27.29
C SER A 86 1.77 -4.43 27.77
N GLN A 87 1.98 -3.49 26.85
CA GLN A 87 2.13 -2.06 27.15
C GLN A 87 1.16 -1.24 26.32
N ILE A 88 0.74 -0.09 26.87
CA ILE A 88 -0.06 0.91 26.16
C ILE A 88 0.62 2.27 26.35
N LYS A 89 1.00 2.90 25.25
CA LYS A 89 1.57 4.26 25.23
C LYS A 89 0.72 5.13 24.32
N ASN A 90 0.27 6.30 24.82
CA ASN A 90 -0.58 7.22 24.08
C ASN A 90 -1.82 6.55 23.45
N GLY A 91 -2.44 5.59 24.19
CA GLY A 91 -3.61 4.84 23.73
C GLY A 91 -3.34 3.77 22.68
N ARG A 92 -2.07 3.44 22.43
CA ARG A 92 -1.68 2.42 21.44
C ARG A 92 -0.61 1.48 21.97
N ASN A 93 -0.59 0.27 21.45
CA ASN A 93 0.49 -0.66 21.72
C ASN A 93 1.74 -0.22 20.92
N PRO A 94 2.91 -0.11 21.56
CA PRO A 94 4.12 0.30 20.86
C PRO A 94 4.58 -0.74 19.85
N ILE A 95 5.16 -0.28 18.74
CA ILE A 95 5.77 -1.15 17.75
C ILE A 95 7.17 -1.53 18.27
N VAL A 96 7.44 -2.83 18.43
CA VAL A 96 8.72 -3.33 18.95
C VAL A 96 9.65 -3.84 17.84
N ALA A 97 9.09 -4.25 16.69
CA ALA A 97 9.89 -4.75 15.56
C ALA A 97 9.13 -4.67 14.25
N HIS A 98 9.90 -4.67 13.16
CA HIS A 98 9.38 -4.85 11.80
C HIS A 98 10.04 -6.11 11.24
N ASP A 99 9.23 -7.13 10.96
CA ASP A 99 9.69 -8.38 10.36
C ASP A 99 9.36 -8.39 8.88
N PHE A 100 10.28 -8.89 8.05
CA PHE A 100 10.07 -9.00 6.61
C PHE A 100 9.65 -10.43 6.25
N LEU A 101 8.56 -10.54 5.48
CA LEU A 101 8.05 -11.80 4.94
C LEU A 101 8.17 -11.78 3.42
N GLY A 102 8.90 -12.70 2.87
CA GLY A 102 9.09 -12.81 1.42
C GLY A 102 10.47 -13.30 1.05
N SER A 103 10.76 -13.30 -0.26
CA SER A 103 12.07 -13.67 -0.78
C SER A 103 13.12 -12.61 -0.44
N ASP A 104 14.41 -12.99 -0.51
CA ASP A 104 15.51 -12.06 -0.30
C ASP A 104 15.44 -10.91 -1.31
N ILE A 105 15.47 -9.68 -0.80
CA ILE A 105 15.41 -8.45 -1.61
C ILE A 105 16.77 -7.93 -2.04
N LYS A 106 17.85 -8.58 -1.60
CA LYS A 106 19.21 -8.15 -1.90
C LYS A 106 19.47 -8.17 -3.42
N GLY A 107 19.90 -7.03 -3.95
CA GLY A 107 20.20 -6.90 -5.37
C GLY A 107 18.98 -6.71 -6.26
N LYS A 108 17.79 -6.56 -5.69
CA LYS A 108 16.55 -6.31 -6.45
C LYS A 108 16.12 -4.85 -6.35
N ASP A 109 15.51 -4.36 -7.42
CA ASP A 109 14.76 -3.11 -7.37
C ASP A 109 13.43 -3.36 -6.66
N VAL A 110 13.09 -2.49 -5.72
CA VAL A 110 11.90 -2.66 -4.88
C VAL A 110 10.92 -1.51 -5.11
N PHE A 111 9.68 -1.84 -5.37
CA PHE A 111 8.58 -0.89 -5.44
C PHE A 111 7.71 -1.03 -4.19
N VAL A 112 7.54 0.09 -3.49
CA VAL A 112 6.72 0.17 -2.28
C VAL A 112 5.59 1.16 -2.54
N TYR A 113 4.36 0.75 -2.32
CA TYR A 113 3.19 1.62 -2.47
C TYR A 113 2.42 1.70 -1.16
N ASP A 114 2.07 2.93 -0.79
CA ASP A 114 1.22 3.20 0.36
C ASP A 114 0.33 4.42 0.07
N ASP A 115 -0.81 4.51 0.74
CA ASP A 115 -1.74 5.63 0.61
C ASP A 115 -1.34 6.83 1.47
N ILE A 116 -0.63 6.60 2.57
CA ILE A 116 -0.14 7.64 3.46
C ILE A 116 1.34 7.45 3.73
N ILE A 117 2.13 8.44 3.36
CA ILE A 117 3.56 8.46 3.66
C ILE A 117 3.81 9.52 4.72
N SER A 118 4.29 9.10 5.88
CA SER A 118 4.65 10.00 6.98
C SER A 118 6.13 9.86 7.35
N SER A 119 6.70 10.95 7.77
CA SER A 119 8.10 10.99 8.25
C SER A 119 8.20 10.56 9.70
#